data_b39fe0eccb38d76d3f43f1522eec07cd
#
_entry.id   b39fe0eccb38d76d3f43f1522eec07cd
#
_cell.length_a   1.000
_cell.length_b   1.000
_cell.length_c   1.000
_cell.angle_alpha   90.00
_cell.angle_beta   90.00
_cell.angle_gamma   90.00
#
_symmetry.space_group_name_H-M   'P 1'
#
loop_
_entity.id
_entity.type
_entity.pdbx_description
1 polymer ?
#
loop_
_entity_poly.entity_id
_entity_poly.type
_entity_poly.pdbx_seq_one_letter_code
_entity_poly.pdbx_strand_id
1 'polypeptide(L)'
;MVMSLLPHFEGKSVLELGAGIGRFTSELAKTAGQVIALDFIESVIKKNEATNGHHKNVKFICADVTSPDLTFPEGSLDVIFSNWLLMYLSDKEVQDLAKRLVKWLKVGGYIFFRESCFHQSGDHKRKSNPTHYREPSFYTKVFKECESADNSGNSFELALIGCKCIGAYVKNKKNQNQICWLWQKVTSDDDRKFQKFLDTVQYKCSGILRYERVFGQGYVSTGGLETTSEFVAKLDLQPGQKVLDVGCGIGGGDFYMAEKYDVHVVGIDLSINMISFALERAIGLNCAVEFEVADCTKKEYPDGSFDVIYSRDTILHIQDKPALFRSFYKWLKPGGKVLISDYCRNSGTPSAEFAEYIKQRGYDLHDVKAYGQMLRDAGFVDVVAEDRTDQFLKVLQKELATVEKDKETFISDFSEEDYNDIVGGWKAKLVRSSSGEQRWGLFIGKKQ
;
A
#
# COMPACT_ATOMS: atom_id res chain seq x y z
N MET A 1 -15.92 -8.17 -9.16
CA MET A 1 -14.99 -7.78 -8.10
C MET A 1 -13.52 -7.95 -8.48
N VAL A 2 -12.96 -9.16 -8.76
CA VAL A 2 -11.55 -9.27 -9.25
C VAL A 2 -11.36 -8.49 -10.54
N MET A 3 -12.29 -8.58 -11.48
CA MET A 3 -12.24 -7.86 -12.75
C MET A 3 -12.18 -6.32 -12.60
N SER A 4 -12.79 -5.76 -11.56
CA SER A 4 -12.73 -4.31 -11.30
C SER A 4 -11.37 -3.83 -10.76
N LEU A 5 -10.46 -4.74 -10.47
CA LEU A 5 -9.09 -4.44 -10.04
C LEU A 5 -8.09 -4.44 -11.19
N LEU A 6 -8.51 -4.91 -12.37
CA LEU A 6 -7.68 -4.90 -13.56
C LEU A 6 -7.57 -3.49 -14.14
N PRO A 7 -6.46 -3.17 -14.81
CA PRO A 7 -6.35 -1.96 -15.61
C PRO A 7 -7.32 -2.03 -16.79
N HIS A 8 -7.48 -0.93 -17.51
CA HIS A 8 -8.24 -0.92 -18.75
C HIS A 8 -7.59 -1.83 -19.79
N PHE A 9 -8.32 -2.86 -20.27
CA PHE A 9 -7.82 -3.86 -21.20
C PHE A 9 -8.72 -4.08 -22.42
N GLU A 10 -9.63 -3.16 -22.73
CA GLU A 10 -10.47 -3.22 -23.92
C GLU A 10 -9.61 -3.25 -25.19
N GLY A 11 -9.92 -4.22 -26.06
CA GLY A 11 -9.18 -4.43 -27.31
C GLY A 11 -7.73 -4.94 -27.15
N LYS A 12 -7.28 -5.24 -25.92
CA LYS A 12 -5.91 -5.66 -25.60
C LYS A 12 -5.72 -7.17 -25.72
N SER A 13 -4.45 -7.59 -25.83
CA SER A 13 -4.05 -8.99 -25.75
C SER A 13 -3.86 -9.41 -24.29
N VAL A 14 -4.59 -10.44 -23.86
CA VAL A 14 -4.56 -10.95 -22.49
C VAL A 14 -4.09 -12.38 -22.48
N LEU A 15 -3.12 -12.72 -21.64
CA LEU A 15 -2.73 -14.09 -21.31
C LEU A 15 -3.29 -14.45 -19.93
N GLU A 16 -4.17 -15.44 -19.88
CA GLU A 16 -4.70 -16.01 -18.64
C GLU A 16 -3.93 -17.28 -18.27
N LEU A 17 -3.17 -17.23 -17.19
CA LEU A 17 -2.40 -18.35 -16.65
C LEU A 17 -3.20 -19.09 -15.58
N GLY A 18 -3.30 -20.41 -15.69
CA GLY A 18 -4.12 -21.23 -14.80
C GLY A 18 -5.61 -20.96 -15.03
N ALA A 19 -6.04 -20.95 -16.29
CA ALA A 19 -7.40 -20.55 -16.69
C ALA A 19 -8.50 -21.45 -16.11
N GLY A 20 -8.14 -22.66 -15.68
CA GLY A 20 -9.08 -23.59 -15.09
C GLY A 20 -10.25 -23.89 -16.04
N ILE A 21 -11.43 -24.05 -15.48
CA ILE A 21 -12.68 -24.30 -16.23
C ILE A 21 -13.28 -23.03 -16.88
N GLY A 22 -12.55 -21.91 -16.88
CA GLY A 22 -12.91 -20.70 -17.64
C GLY A 22 -13.76 -19.65 -16.93
N ARG A 23 -13.76 -19.61 -15.62
CA ARG A 23 -14.52 -18.61 -14.87
C ARG A 23 -14.14 -17.17 -15.23
N PHE A 24 -12.84 -16.89 -15.37
CA PHE A 24 -12.34 -15.57 -15.75
C PHE A 24 -12.19 -15.45 -17.27
N THR A 25 -11.91 -16.54 -18.00
CA THR A 25 -11.86 -16.56 -19.46
C THR A 25 -13.09 -15.90 -20.08
N SER A 26 -14.29 -16.27 -19.61
CA SER A 26 -15.56 -15.69 -20.06
C SER A 26 -15.61 -14.16 -19.84
N GLU A 27 -15.19 -13.69 -18.68
CA GLU A 27 -15.23 -12.25 -18.36
C GLU A 27 -14.16 -11.47 -19.12
N LEU A 28 -12.96 -12.02 -19.26
CA LEU A 28 -11.88 -11.42 -20.04
C LEU A 28 -12.26 -11.29 -21.52
N ALA A 29 -12.88 -12.33 -22.08
CA ALA A 29 -13.26 -12.38 -23.48
C ALA A 29 -14.29 -11.30 -23.89
N LYS A 30 -15.10 -10.82 -22.95
CA LYS A 30 -16.10 -9.76 -23.22
C LYS A 30 -15.48 -8.42 -23.58
N THR A 31 -14.26 -8.17 -23.13
CA THR A 31 -13.62 -6.84 -23.21
C THR A 31 -12.31 -6.88 -23.98
N ALA A 32 -11.53 -7.95 -23.82
CA ALA A 32 -10.24 -8.10 -24.48
C ALA A 32 -10.37 -8.25 -26.00
N GLY A 33 -9.39 -7.76 -26.75
CA GLY A 33 -9.27 -8.03 -28.19
C GLY A 33 -8.90 -9.48 -28.46
N GLN A 34 -8.02 -10.07 -27.65
CA GLN A 34 -7.63 -11.49 -27.70
C GLN A 34 -7.36 -12.00 -26.28
N VAL A 35 -7.82 -13.22 -26.00
CA VAL A 35 -7.49 -13.95 -24.76
C VAL A 35 -6.77 -15.26 -25.14
N ILE A 36 -5.65 -15.51 -24.49
CA ILE A 36 -4.98 -16.80 -24.52
C ILE A 36 -5.23 -17.45 -23.15
N ALA A 37 -6.10 -18.44 -23.11
CA ALA A 37 -6.42 -19.18 -21.89
C ALA A 37 -5.52 -20.41 -21.80
N LEU A 38 -4.66 -20.47 -20.77
CA LEU A 38 -3.66 -21.51 -20.58
C LEU A 38 -3.88 -22.26 -19.28
N ASP A 39 -3.91 -23.59 -19.35
CA ASP A 39 -3.88 -24.48 -18.18
C ASP A 39 -3.10 -25.75 -18.51
N PHE A 40 -2.48 -26.39 -17.51
CA PHE A 40 -1.71 -27.61 -17.77
C PHE A 40 -2.55 -28.90 -17.72
N ILE A 41 -3.76 -28.84 -17.15
CA ILE A 41 -4.67 -29.97 -17.04
C ILE A 41 -5.55 -30.04 -18.28
N GLU A 42 -5.31 -31.00 -19.14
CA GLU A 42 -6.00 -31.16 -20.44
C GLU A 42 -7.53 -31.23 -20.28
N SER A 43 -8.04 -31.98 -19.31
CA SER A 43 -9.49 -32.15 -19.10
C SER A 43 -10.14 -30.82 -18.64
N VAL A 44 -9.39 -29.97 -17.94
CA VAL A 44 -9.85 -28.69 -17.42
C VAL A 44 -9.91 -27.65 -18.55
N ILE A 45 -8.86 -27.57 -19.37
CA ILE A 45 -8.84 -26.64 -20.51
C ILE A 45 -9.86 -27.02 -21.58
N LYS A 46 -10.08 -28.34 -21.85
CA LYS A 46 -11.17 -28.82 -22.72
C LYS A 46 -12.56 -28.42 -22.22
N LYS A 47 -12.78 -28.48 -20.90
CA LYS A 47 -14.03 -28.00 -20.30
C LYS A 47 -14.19 -26.48 -20.44
N ASN A 48 -13.11 -25.69 -20.30
CA ASN A 48 -13.11 -24.28 -20.57
C ASN A 48 -13.48 -24.00 -22.03
N GLU A 49 -12.84 -24.67 -22.96
CA GLU A 49 -13.14 -24.54 -24.40
C GLU A 49 -14.59 -24.93 -24.72
N ALA A 50 -15.12 -26.01 -24.15
CA ALA A 50 -16.52 -26.40 -24.33
C ALA A 50 -17.50 -25.30 -23.83
N THR A 51 -17.14 -24.58 -22.77
CA THR A 51 -17.97 -23.54 -22.18
C THR A 51 -17.79 -22.19 -22.90
N ASN A 52 -16.57 -21.80 -23.22
CA ASN A 52 -16.18 -20.47 -23.67
C ASN A 52 -15.72 -20.41 -25.13
N GLY A 53 -15.69 -21.54 -25.86
CA GLY A 53 -15.25 -21.61 -27.26
C GLY A 53 -16.16 -20.89 -28.26
N HIS A 54 -17.34 -20.43 -27.82
CA HIS A 54 -18.19 -19.52 -28.61
C HIS A 54 -17.59 -18.12 -28.74
N HIS A 55 -16.68 -17.71 -27.86
CA HIS A 55 -15.94 -16.47 -27.97
C HIS A 55 -14.81 -16.64 -29.01
N LYS A 56 -14.96 -16.03 -30.18
CA LYS A 56 -14.00 -16.16 -31.30
C LYS A 56 -12.62 -15.55 -31.02
N ASN A 57 -12.50 -14.70 -30.00
CA ASN A 57 -11.28 -14.03 -29.57
C ASN A 57 -10.52 -14.81 -28.50
N VAL A 58 -10.91 -16.05 -28.18
CA VAL A 58 -10.23 -16.88 -27.18
C VAL A 58 -9.46 -18.02 -27.88
N LYS A 59 -8.19 -18.17 -27.49
CA LYS A 59 -7.34 -19.31 -27.86
C LYS A 59 -7.05 -20.14 -26.61
N PHE A 60 -7.33 -21.44 -26.66
CA PHE A 60 -7.09 -22.38 -25.56
C PHE A 60 -5.76 -23.11 -25.78
N ILE A 61 -4.93 -23.18 -24.75
CA ILE A 61 -3.63 -23.85 -24.78
C ILE A 61 -3.50 -24.76 -23.57
N CYS A 62 -3.22 -26.03 -23.82
CA CYS A 62 -2.79 -26.96 -22.77
C CYS A 62 -1.27 -26.92 -22.67
N ALA A 63 -0.73 -26.33 -21.62
CA ALA A 63 0.71 -26.23 -21.41
C ALA A 63 1.05 -26.01 -19.94
N ASP A 64 2.23 -26.47 -19.54
CA ASP A 64 2.80 -26.21 -18.22
C ASP A 64 3.51 -24.85 -18.21
N VAL A 65 3.13 -23.97 -17.32
CA VAL A 65 3.75 -22.64 -17.17
C VAL A 65 5.22 -22.71 -16.73
N THR A 66 5.64 -23.84 -16.15
CA THR A 66 7.03 -24.05 -15.71
C THR A 66 7.92 -24.57 -16.85
N SER A 67 7.32 -25.08 -17.94
CA SER A 67 8.07 -25.59 -19.08
C SER A 67 8.93 -24.50 -19.72
N PRO A 68 10.22 -24.75 -19.95
CA PRO A 68 11.09 -23.83 -20.67
C PRO A 68 10.69 -23.66 -22.14
N ASP A 69 9.97 -24.64 -22.71
CA ASP A 69 9.51 -24.61 -24.11
C ASP A 69 8.30 -23.69 -24.30
N LEU A 70 7.59 -23.35 -23.22
CA LEU A 70 6.51 -22.38 -23.30
C LEU A 70 7.07 -20.98 -23.48
N THR A 71 6.86 -20.40 -24.64
CA THR A 71 7.32 -19.06 -24.96
C THR A 71 6.27 -18.26 -25.72
N PHE A 72 6.26 -16.96 -25.50
CA PHE A 72 5.50 -15.98 -26.27
C PHE A 72 6.49 -14.95 -26.83
N PRO A 73 6.16 -14.32 -27.96
CA PRO A 73 7.02 -13.28 -28.52
C PRO A 73 7.27 -12.15 -27.50
N GLU A 74 8.46 -11.64 -27.46
CA GLU A 74 8.83 -10.55 -26.57
C GLU A 74 7.97 -9.32 -26.85
N GLY A 75 7.45 -8.70 -25.79
CA GLY A 75 6.59 -7.51 -25.89
C GLY A 75 5.28 -7.74 -26.66
N SER A 76 4.71 -8.94 -26.66
CA SER A 76 3.48 -9.24 -27.41
C SER A 76 2.20 -9.11 -26.59
N LEU A 77 2.29 -9.14 -25.27
CA LEU A 77 1.14 -9.16 -24.36
C LEU A 77 0.91 -7.82 -23.70
N ASP A 78 -0.33 -7.39 -23.65
CA ASP A 78 -0.72 -6.17 -22.93
C ASP A 78 -1.02 -6.43 -21.46
N VAL A 79 -1.67 -7.58 -21.16
CA VAL A 79 -2.02 -7.97 -19.79
C VAL A 79 -1.74 -9.46 -19.59
N ILE A 80 -1.14 -9.78 -18.47
CA ILE A 80 -1.00 -11.16 -17.98
C ILE A 80 -1.83 -11.26 -16.70
N PHE A 81 -2.78 -12.18 -16.70
CA PHE A 81 -3.70 -12.42 -15.60
C PHE A 81 -3.47 -13.79 -15.00
N SER A 82 -3.41 -13.89 -13.69
CA SER A 82 -3.32 -15.15 -12.96
C SER A 82 -4.17 -15.13 -11.69
N ASN A 83 -4.75 -16.26 -11.35
CA ASN A 83 -5.58 -16.39 -10.17
C ASN A 83 -5.40 -17.76 -9.52
N TRP A 84 -4.76 -17.79 -8.34
CA TRP A 84 -4.45 -19.01 -7.59
C TRP A 84 -3.60 -20.00 -8.40
N LEU A 85 -2.52 -19.53 -8.98
CA LEU A 85 -1.56 -20.36 -9.71
C LEU A 85 -0.20 -20.39 -9.02
N LEU A 86 0.34 -19.23 -8.67
CA LEU A 86 1.72 -19.14 -8.17
C LEU A 86 1.91 -19.87 -6.84
N MET A 87 0.85 -20.03 -6.07
CA MET A 87 0.88 -20.78 -4.82
C MET A 87 1.10 -22.28 -5.01
N TYR A 88 0.94 -22.82 -6.23
CA TYR A 88 1.23 -24.24 -6.55
C TYR A 88 2.65 -24.46 -7.06
N LEU A 89 3.39 -23.42 -7.36
CA LEU A 89 4.74 -23.44 -7.87
C LEU A 89 5.77 -23.35 -6.74
N SER A 90 6.91 -24.01 -6.88
CA SER A 90 8.05 -23.81 -5.98
C SER A 90 8.59 -22.38 -6.08
N ASP A 91 9.39 -21.95 -5.11
CA ASP A 91 9.97 -20.61 -5.08
C ASP A 91 10.79 -20.30 -6.34
N LYS A 92 11.58 -21.30 -6.77
CA LYS A 92 12.38 -21.17 -8.00
C LYS A 92 11.51 -21.06 -9.25
N GLU A 93 10.46 -21.85 -9.36
CA GLU A 93 9.53 -21.77 -10.50
C GLU A 93 8.80 -20.44 -10.57
N VAL A 94 8.40 -19.87 -9.43
CA VAL A 94 7.82 -18.51 -9.39
C VAL A 94 8.83 -17.48 -9.88
N GLN A 95 10.10 -17.55 -9.42
CA GLN A 95 11.15 -16.64 -9.87
C GLN A 95 11.43 -16.75 -11.36
N ASP A 96 11.54 -17.99 -11.88
CA ASP A 96 11.84 -18.23 -13.29
C ASP A 96 10.65 -17.83 -14.18
N LEU A 97 9.42 -18.07 -13.73
CA LEU A 97 8.21 -17.62 -14.42
C LEU A 97 8.15 -16.07 -14.46
N ALA A 98 8.35 -15.41 -13.34
CA ALA A 98 8.31 -13.94 -13.27
C ALA A 98 9.25 -13.28 -14.28
N LYS A 99 10.48 -13.80 -14.44
CA LYS A 99 11.45 -13.31 -15.45
C LYS A 99 10.92 -13.46 -16.88
N ARG A 100 10.21 -14.56 -17.19
CA ARG A 100 9.61 -14.78 -18.52
C ARG A 100 8.42 -13.85 -18.76
N LEU A 101 7.58 -13.63 -17.74
CA LEU A 101 6.42 -12.75 -17.83
C LEU A 101 6.85 -11.31 -18.20
N VAL A 102 7.93 -10.80 -17.59
CA VAL A 102 8.46 -9.47 -17.91
C VAL A 102 8.89 -9.37 -19.37
N LYS A 103 9.50 -10.43 -19.93
CA LYS A 103 9.91 -10.43 -21.35
C LYS A 103 8.71 -10.42 -22.30
N TRP A 104 7.68 -11.25 -22.02
CA TRP A 104 6.49 -11.33 -22.87
C TRP A 104 5.64 -10.08 -22.84
N LEU A 105 5.69 -9.32 -21.74
CA LEU A 105 4.89 -8.12 -21.53
C LEU A 105 5.41 -6.93 -22.34
N LYS A 106 4.51 -6.17 -22.98
CA LYS A 106 4.81 -4.86 -23.57
C LYS A 106 5.25 -3.87 -22.52
N VAL A 107 6.03 -2.88 -22.88
CA VAL A 107 6.27 -1.70 -22.06
C VAL A 107 4.93 -0.99 -21.83
N GLY A 108 4.61 -0.64 -20.58
CA GLY A 108 3.31 -0.12 -20.18
C GLY A 108 2.24 -1.18 -19.98
N GLY A 109 2.52 -2.46 -20.29
CA GLY A 109 1.62 -3.58 -20.01
C GLY A 109 1.60 -3.98 -18.53
N TYR A 110 0.65 -4.84 -18.16
CA TYR A 110 0.37 -5.15 -16.76
C TYR A 110 0.41 -6.64 -16.45
N ILE A 111 0.89 -6.98 -15.26
CA ILE A 111 0.74 -8.31 -14.65
C ILE A 111 -0.20 -8.17 -13.47
N PHE A 112 -1.28 -8.92 -13.46
CA PHE A 112 -2.19 -9.06 -12.33
C PHE A 112 -2.17 -10.50 -11.83
N PHE A 113 -1.98 -10.70 -10.54
CA PHE A 113 -2.22 -12.00 -9.93
C PHE A 113 -2.86 -11.88 -8.55
N ARG A 114 -3.59 -12.92 -8.17
CA ARG A 114 -4.20 -13.08 -6.85
C ARG A 114 -3.81 -14.43 -6.27
N GLU A 115 -3.36 -14.40 -5.01
CA GLU A 115 -2.96 -15.60 -4.29
C GLU A 115 -3.58 -15.68 -2.89
N SER A 116 -3.64 -16.89 -2.36
CA SER A 116 -3.95 -17.13 -0.95
C SER A 116 -2.65 -17.14 -0.17
N CYS A 117 -2.52 -16.20 0.78
CA CYS A 117 -1.31 -16.03 1.57
C CYS A 117 -1.48 -16.58 2.98
N PHE A 118 -0.37 -16.93 3.64
CA PHE A 118 -0.25 -17.36 5.04
C PHE A 118 -0.88 -18.70 5.39
N HIS A 119 -2.12 -18.95 5.01
CA HIS A 119 -2.83 -20.18 5.32
C HIS A 119 -3.96 -20.46 4.33
N GLN A 120 -4.48 -21.66 4.38
CA GLN A 120 -5.62 -22.09 3.56
C GLN A 120 -6.86 -21.23 3.84
N SER A 121 -7.52 -20.79 2.78
CA SER A 121 -8.86 -20.19 2.86
C SER A 121 -9.90 -21.28 2.79
N GLY A 122 -10.60 -21.53 3.90
CA GLY A 122 -11.70 -22.51 3.99
C GLY A 122 -11.59 -23.43 5.20
N ASP A 123 -12.73 -24.00 5.59
CA ASP A 123 -12.87 -24.67 6.88
C ASP A 123 -12.35 -26.13 6.89
N HIS A 124 -12.08 -26.74 5.72
CA HIS A 124 -11.65 -28.11 5.61
C HIS A 124 -10.15 -28.23 5.29
N LYS A 125 -9.39 -28.73 6.26
CA LYS A 125 -7.99 -29.12 6.04
C LYS A 125 -7.92 -30.27 5.05
N ARG A 126 -7.24 -30.06 3.93
CA ARG A 126 -6.96 -31.14 2.95
C ARG A 126 -5.90 -32.07 3.53
N LYS A 127 -6.08 -33.39 3.35
CA LYS A 127 -5.10 -34.40 3.81
C LYS A 127 -3.77 -34.35 3.06
N SER A 128 -3.78 -33.88 1.79
CA SER A 128 -2.61 -33.58 0.98
C SER A 128 -2.82 -32.22 0.33
N ASN A 129 -1.89 -31.33 0.54
CA ASN A 129 -1.99 -29.97 0.01
C ASN A 129 -0.62 -29.52 -0.53
N PRO A 130 -0.40 -29.56 -1.86
CA PRO A 130 0.86 -29.12 -2.47
C PRO A 130 1.02 -27.60 -2.50
N THR A 131 0.14 -26.86 -1.84
CA THR A 131 0.06 -25.40 -1.92
C THR A 131 1.07 -24.75 -0.99
N HIS A 132 1.82 -23.79 -1.51
CA HIS A 132 2.72 -22.92 -0.76
C HIS A 132 1.99 -21.62 -0.38
N TYR A 133 1.50 -21.55 0.87
CA TYR A 133 0.86 -20.33 1.40
C TYR A 133 1.93 -19.36 1.91
N ARG A 134 2.50 -18.59 0.99
CA ARG A 134 3.60 -17.67 1.26
C ARG A 134 3.10 -16.37 1.89
N GLU A 135 4.03 -15.67 2.53
CA GLU A 135 3.83 -14.29 2.93
C GLU A 135 3.78 -13.37 1.70
N PRO A 136 3.00 -12.28 1.72
CA PRO A 136 2.92 -11.33 0.60
C PRO A 136 4.28 -10.75 0.21
N SER A 137 5.17 -10.56 1.18
CA SER A 137 6.54 -10.07 0.98
C SER A 137 7.35 -10.91 0.01
N PHE A 138 7.13 -12.24 -0.04
CA PHE A 138 7.78 -13.13 -1.00
C PHE A 138 7.46 -12.71 -2.46
N TYR A 139 6.18 -12.60 -2.79
CA TYR A 139 5.76 -12.22 -4.14
C TYR A 139 6.22 -10.81 -4.49
N THR A 140 6.07 -9.89 -3.56
CA THR A 140 6.52 -8.50 -3.74
C THR A 140 8.01 -8.44 -4.04
N LYS A 141 8.85 -9.19 -3.30
CA LYS A 141 10.29 -9.26 -3.53
C LYS A 141 10.62 -9.84 -4.90
N VAL A 142 10.06 -11.01 -5.24
CA VAL A 142 10.33 -11.71 -6.50
C VAL A 142 10.03 -10.83 -7.70
N PHE A 143 8.86 -10.19 -7.73
CA PHE A 143 8.48 -9.35 -8.87
C PHE A 143 9.21 -8.00 -8.90
N LYS A 144 9.53 -7.42 -7.74
CA LYS A 144 10.32 -6.19 -7.65
C LYS A 144 11.77 -6.37 -8.15
N GLU A 145 12.35 -7.56 -7.96
CA GLU A 145 13.71 -7.89 -8.39
C GLU A 145 13.78 -8.33 -9.86
N CYS A 146 12.63 -8.42 -10.56
CA CYS A 146 12.61 -8.80 -11.96
C CYS A 146 13.01 -7.64 -12.86
N GLU A 147 14.10 -7.80 -13.57
CA GLU A 147 14.59 -6.89 -14.59
C GLU A 147 14.68 -7.60 -15.93
N SER A 148 14.51 -6.86 -17.00
CA SER A 148 14.78 -7.32 -18.37
C SER A 148 15.45 -6.22 -19.18
N ALA A 149 16.22 -6.59 -20.19
CA ALA A 149 16.79 -5.64 -21.15
C ALA A 149 16.42 -6.08 -22.57
N ASP A 150 16.21 -5.11 -23.45
CA ASP A 150 16.06 -5.38 -24.88
C ASP A 150 17.42 -5.44 -25.59
N ASN A 151 17.39 -5.81 -26.86
CA ASN A 151 18.58 -5.87 -27.70
C ASN A 151 19.22 -4.49 -27.97
N SER A 152 18.53 -3.40 -27.64
CA SER A 152 19.01 -2.03 -27.79
C SER A 152 19.65 -1.51 -26.50
N GLY A 153 19.69 -2.31 -25.42
CA GLY A 153 20.27 -1.96 -24.14
C GLY A 153 19.35 -1.17 -23.21
N ASN A 154 18.06 -1.02 -23.54
CA ASN A 154 17.09 -0.42 -22.62
C ASN A 154 16.76 -1.42 -21.51
N SER A 155 16.81 -0.96 -20.29
CA SER A 155 16.44 -1.75 -19.10
C SER A 155 14.99 -1.51 -18.72
N PHE A 156 14.30 -2.59 -18.32
CA PHE A 156 12.91 -2.57 -17.91
C PHE A 156 12.77 -3.26 -16.54
N GLU A 157 11.89 -2.73 -15.74
CA GLU A 157 11.55 -3.27 -14.42
C GLU A 157 10.03 -3.33 -14.23
N LEU A 158 9.58 -4.00 -13.17
CA LEU A 158 8.18 -4.01 -12.76
C LEU A 158 7.91 -2.97 -11.68
N ALA A 159 6.96 -2.10 -11.96
CA ALA A 159 6.39 -1.17 -11.01
C ALA A 159 5.24 -1.80 -10.27
N LEU A 160 5.24 -1.82 -8.94
CA LEU A 160 4.05 -2.14 -8.19
C LEU A 160 3.05 -0.98 -8.26
N ILE A 161 1.90 -1.23 -8.89
CA ILE A 161 0.82 -0.26 -9.03
C ILE A 161 -0.18 -0.40 -7.88
N GLY A 162 -0.40 -1.62 -7.40
CA GLY A 162 -1.26 -1.88 -6.27
C GLY A 162 -1.02 -3.26 -5.67
N CYS A 163 -1.14 -3.33 -4.35
CA CYS A 163 -1.17 -4.59 -3.59
C CYS A 163 -2.23 -4.44 -2.51
N LYS A 164 -3.20 -5.34 -2.48
CA LYS A 164 -4.26 -5.25 -1.48
C LYS A 164 -5.02 -6.55 -1.24
N CYS A 165 -5.67 -6.63 -0.08
CA CYS A 165 -6.67 -7.66 0.20
C CYS A 165 -7.90 -7.49 -0.71
N ILE A 166 -8.56 -8.58 -1.01
CA ILE A 166 -9.82 -8.56 -1.75
C ILE A 166 -10.96 -8.17 -0.82
N GLY A 167 -11.47 -6.95 -0.96
CA GLY A 167 -12.43 -6.33 -0.04
C GLY A 167 -13.69 -7.14 0.27
N ALA A 168 -14.19 -7.97 -0.66
CA ALA A 168 -15.33 -8.81 -0.35
C ALA A 168 -14.99 -10.00 0.57
N TYR A 169 -13.78 -10.50 0.54
CA TYR A 169 -13.34 -11.49 1.53
C TYR A 169 -13.19 -10.83 2.90
N VAL A 170 -12.63 -9.64 2.93
CA VAL A 170 -12.54 -8.86 4.17
C VAL A 170 -13.92 -8.58 4.73
N LYS A 171 -14.82 -7.97 3.92
CA LYS A 171 -16.16 -7.57 4.36
C LYS A 171 -17.04 -8.75 4.78
N ASN A 172 -17.09 -9.81 3.95
CA ASN A 172 -18.06 -10.89 4.12
C ASN A 172 -17.56 -12.04 4.97
N LYS A 173 -16.23 -12.25 5.04
CA LYS A 173 -15.62 -13.40 5.71
C LYS A 173 -14.58 -13.02 6.76
N LYS A 174 -14.31 -11.72 6.94
CA LYS A 174 -13.22 -11.21 7.78
C LYS A 174 -11.88 -11.89 7.47
N ASN A 175 -11.63 -12.13 6.19
CA ASN A 175 -10.48 -12.89 5.70
C ASN A 175 -9.57 -11.98 4.89
N GLN A 176 -8.36 -11.72 5.40
CA GLN A 176 -7.35 -10.86 4.82
C GLN A 176 -6.28 -11.61 4.01
N ASN A 177 -6.35 -12.94 3.92
CA ASN A 177 -5.32 -13.73 3.25
C ASN A 177 -5.48 -13.85 1.72
N GLN A 178 -6.56 -13.30 1.15
CA GLN A 178 -6.75 -13.20 -0.29
C GLN A 178 -6.19 -11.89 -0.80
N ILE A 179 -4.97 -11.93 -1.33
CA ILE A 179 -4.22 -10.73 -1.71
C ILE A 179 -3.99 -10.72 -3.21
N CYS A 180 -4.08 -9.54 -3.83
CA CYS A 180 -3.79 -9.34 -5.24
C CYS A 180 -2.69 -8.30 -5.43
N TRP A 181 -1.95 -8.45 -6.51
CA TRP A 181 -0.92 -7.54 -6.97
C TRP A 181 -1.22 -7.09 -8.40
N LEU A 182 -0.96 -5.83 -8.67
CA LEU A 182 -0.95 -5.26 -10.00
C LEU A 182 0.41 -4.62 -10.24
N TRP A 183 1.13 -5.12 -11.24
CA TRP A 183 2.43 -4.64 -11.65
C TRP A 183 2.36 -4.07 -13.06
N GLN A 184 3.17 -3.07 -13.36
CA GLN A 184 3.32 -2.52 -14.70
C GLN A 184 4.77 -2.62 -15.15
N LYS A 185 5.01 -3.09 -16.39
CA LYS A 185 6.35 -3.03 -17.00
C LYS A 185 6.64 -1.60 -17.42
N VAL A 186 7.74 -1.07 -16.94
CA VAL A 186 8.17 0.31 -17.20
C VAL A 186 9.65 0.33 -17.57
N THR A 187 10.08 1.40 -18.23
CA THR A 187 11.52 1.69 -18.38
C THR A 187 12.12 1.96 -17.00
N SER A 188 13.39 1.58 -16.80
CA SER A 188 14.07 1.76 -15.51
C SER A 188 14.34 3.22 -15.14
N ASP A 189 13.77 4.18 -15.88
CA ASP A 189 13.90 5.62 -15.67
C ASP A 189 12.84 6.19 -14.69
N ASP A 190 13.28 6.78 -13.69
CA ASP A 190 13.06 8.00 -12.91
C ASP A 190 11.73 8.33 -12.20
N ASP A 191 10.56 7.99 -12.63
CA ASP A 191 9.30 8.48 -12.02
C ASP A 191 8.99 7.94 -10.61
N ARG A 192 9.81 7.00 -10.09
CA ARG A 192 9.62 6.35 -8.80
C ARG A 192 10.78 6.52 -7.83
N LYS A 193 11.62 7.51 -8.07
CA LYS A 193 12.74 7.84 -7.16
C LYS A 193 12.28 7.99 -5.72
N PHE A 194 11.12 8.59 -5.51
CA PHE A 194 10.61 8.83 -4.17
C PHE A 194 10.14 7.52 -3.49
N GLN A 195 9.39 6.65 -4.17
CA GLN A 195 9.03 5.34 -3.61
C GLN A 195 10.26 4.47 -3.32
N LYS A 196 11.22 4.41 -4.26
CA LYS A 196 12.49 3.72 -4.03
C LYS A 196 13.24 4.30 -2.83
N PHE A 197 13.28 5.63 -2.71
CA PHE A 197 13.90 6.29 -1.57
C PHE A 197 13.21 5.91 -0.25
N LEU A 198 11.88 5.91 -0.21
CA LEU A 198 11.13 5.49 0.97
C LEU A 198 11.50 4.05 1.37
N ASP A 199 11.42 3.10 0.45
CA ASP A 199 11.62 1.68 0.75
C ASP A 199 13.07 1.27 0.99
N THR A 200 14.05 2.00 0.42
CA THR A 200 15.46 1.62 0.51
C THR A 200 16.26 2.45 1.51
N VAL A 201 15.77 3.63 1.87
CA VAL A 201 16.46 4.57 2.76
C VAL A 201 15.64 4.86 4.01
N GLN A 202 14.45 5.45 3.85
CA GLN A 202 13.68 5.98 4.97
C GLN A 202 12.89 4.91 5.72
N TYR A 203 12.26 3.98 4.99
CA TYR A 203 11.39 2.92 5.53
C TYR A 203 11.87 1.53 5.12
N LYS A 204 13.17 1.25 5.32
CA LYS A 204 13.68 -0.12 5.29
C LYS A 204 12.97 -0.97 6.34
N CYS A 205 12.80 -2.26 6.09
CA CYS A 205 12.14 -3.16 7.05
C CYS A 205 12.73 -3.06 8.47
N SER A 206 14.06 -3.03 8.59
CA SER A 206 14.73 -2.84 9.89
C SER A 206 14.42 -1.47 10.50
N GLY A 207 14.34 -0.41 9.68
CA GLY A 207 13.99 0.95 10.11
C GLY A 207 12.56 1.05 10.64
N ILE A 208 11.60 0.38 9.98
CA ILE A 208 10.19 0.32 10.42
C ILE A 208 10.10 -0.31 11.81
N LEU A 209 10.76 -1.45 12.03
CA LEU A 209 10.76 -2.13 13.33
C LEU A 209 11.39 -1.29 14.44
N ARG A 210 12.45 -0.51 14.13
CA ARG A 210 13.04 0.45 15.06
C ARG A 210 12.06 1.56 15.45
N TYR A 211 11.35 2.14 14.47
CA TYR A 211 10.32 3.14 14.74
C TYR A 211 9.17 2.55 15.56
N GLU A 212 8.70 1.37 15.22
CA GLU A 212 7.67 0.67 16.01
C GLU A 212 8.10 0.47 17.47
N ARG A 213 9.39 0.15 17.71
CA ARG A 213 9.94 0.02 19.08
C ARG A 213 9.82 1.31 19.89
N VAL A 214 9.90 2.48 19.23
CA VAL A 214 9.78 3.78 19.86
C VAL A 214 8.32 4.19 20.05
N PHE A 215 7.52 4.08 19.00
CA PHE A 215 6.13 4.56 19.00
C PHE A 215 5.14 3.60 19.67
N GLY A 216 5.55 2.34 19.86
CA GLY A 216 4.71 1.27 20.38
C GLY A 216 4.20 0.32 19.30
N GLN A 217 3.88 -0.89 19.73
CA GLN A 217 3.47 -1.98 18.85
C GLN A 217 2.33 -1.56 17.90
N GLY A 218 2.55 -1.73 16.62
CA GLY A 218 1.58 -1.40 15.56
C GLY A 218 1.67 0.03 15.04
N TYR A 219 2.52 0.90 15.62
CA TYR A 219 2.55 2.33 15.29
C TYR A 219 3.90 2.79 14.78
N VAL A 220 3.85 3.71 13.82
CA VAL A 220 5.02 4.44 13.28
C VAL A 220 4.75 5.95 13.22
N SER A 221 3.75 6.44 13.95
CA SER A 221 3.39 7.86 14.07
C SER A 221 3.54 8.36 15.51
N THR A 222 3.75 9.65 15.65
CA THR A 222 4.01 10.35 16.92
C THR A 222 2.98 10.02 17.99
N GLY A 223 3.46 9.51 19.13
CA GLY A 223 2.65 9.16 20.30
C GLY A 223 1.86 7.86 20.18
N GLY A 224 2.00 7.13 19.08
CA GLY A 224 1.43 5.79 18.91
C GLY A 224 -0.06 5.70 19.25
N LEU A 225 -0.43 4.72 20.06
CA LEU A 225 -1.82 4.48 20.47
C LEU A 225 -2.43 5.65 21.27
N GLU A 226 -1.65 6.33 22.11
CA GLU A 226 -2.14 7.41 22.98
C GLU A 226 -2.72 8.57 22.17
N THR A 227 -1.95 9.11 21.22
CA THR A 227 -2.40 10.20 20.36
C THR A 227 -3.42 9.73 19.30
N THR A 228 -3.31 8.49 18.82
CA THR A 228 -4.32 7.90 17.95
C THR A 228 -5.68 7.86 18.63
N SER A 229 -5.75 7.37 19.87
CA SER A 229 -7.02 7.28 20.60
C SER A 229 -7.63 8.65 20.90
N GLU A 230 -6.81 9.66 21.23
CA GLU A 230 -7.26 11.04 21.45
C GLU A 230 -7.82 11.65 20.16
N PHE A 231 -7.11 11.52 19.04
CA PHE A 231 -7.49 12.17 17.80
C PHE A 231 -8.69 11.48 17.13
N VAL A 232 -8.72 10.15 17.12
CA VAL A 232 -9.86 9.40 16.58
C VAL A 232 -11.15 9.69 17.37
N ALA A 233 -11.07 9.91 18.68
CA ALA A 233 -12.25 10.29 19.47
C ALA A 233 -12.91 11.61 19.01
N LYS A 234 -12.14 12.53 18.40
CA LYS A 234 -12.68 13.77 17.83
C LYS A 234 -13.49 13.60 16.54
N LEU A 235 -13.40 12.44 15.91
CA LEU A 235 -14.14 12.11 14.69
C LEU A 235 -15.58 11.67 14.96
N ASP A 236 -15.88 11.21 16.16
CA ASP A 236 -17.19 10.65 16.52
C ASP A 236 -17.64 9.56 15.52
N LEU A 237 -16.76 8.56 15.33
CA LEU A 237 -16.98 7.48 14.37
C LEU A 237 -18.22 6.64 14.75
N GLN A 238 -19.04 6.36 13.75
CA GLN A 238 -20.23 5.53 13.90
C GLN A 238 -20.05 4.18 13.22
N PRO A 239 -20.60 3.08 13.78
CA PRO A 239 -20.53 1.76 13.17
C PRO A 239 -20.97 1.77 11.69
N GLY A 240 -20.24 1.04 10.86
CA GLY A 240 -20.54 0.92 9.43
C GLY A 240 -20.04 2.08 8.56
N GLN A 241 -19.49 3.16 9.13
CA GLN A 241 -18.85 4.21 8.35
C GLN A 241 -17.60 3.70 7.63
N LYS A 242 -17.25 4.35 6.52
CA LYS A 242 -16.07 4.05 5.72
C LYS A 242 -15.02 5.14 5.90
N VAL A 243 -13.84 4.74 6.35
CA VAL A 243 -12.69 5.61 6.61
C VAL A 243 -11.62 5.36 5.57
N LEU A 244 -11.00 6.42 5.03
CA LEU A 244 -9.76 6.34 4.28
C LEU A 244 -8.62 6.83 5.18
N ASP A 245 -7.61 5.98 5.43
CA ASP A 245 -6.36 6.38 6.08
C ASP A 245 -5.26 6.59 5.03
N VAL A 246 -4.79 7.84 4.92
CA VAL A 246 -3.76 8.24 3.97
C VAL A 246 -2.40 8.28 4.66
N GLY A 247 -1.54 7.34 4.30
CA GLY A 247 -0.29 7.07 4.98
C GLY A 247 -0.50 6.20 6.22
N CYS A 248 -1.17 5.08 6.04
CA CYS A 248 -1.56 4.17 7.12
C CYS A 248 -0.38 3.48 7.83
N GLY A 249 0.84 3.58 7.25
CA GLY A 249 2.02 2.92 7.80
C GLY A 249 1.79 1.41 7.95
N ILE A 250 2.01 0.90 9.15
CA ILE A 250 1.85 -0.53 9.48
C ILE A 250 0.47 -0.89 10.04
N GLY A 251 -0.50 0.00 9.91
CA GLY A 251 -1.92 -0.27 10.13
C GLY A 251 -2.46 -0.09 11.55
N GLY A 252 -1.66 0.37 12.51
CA GLY A 252 -2.11 0.45 13.91
C GLY A 252 -3.36 1.30 14.14
N GLY A 253 -3.43 2.47 13.49
CA GLY A 253 -4.61 3.33 13.54
C GLY A 253 -5.83 2.71 12.89
N ASP A 254 -5.61 1.99 11.78
CA ASP A 254 -6.67 1.29 11.03
C ASP A 254 -7.31 0.19 11.86
N PHE A 255 -6.49 -0.66 12.47
CA PHE A 255 -6.98 -1.72 13.36
C PHE A 255 -7.72 -1.14 14.55
N TYR A 256 -7.16 -0.10 15.18
CA TYR A 256 -7.81 0.58 16.32
C TYR A 256 -9.19 1.11 15.95
N MET A 257 -9.33 1.81 14.81
CA MET A 257 -10.61 2.35 14.37
C MET A 257 -11.61 1.24 14.03
N ALA A 258 -11.17 0.23 13.26
CA ALA A 258 -12.04 -0.87 12.84
C ALA A 258 -12.51 -1.74 13.99
N GLU A 259 -11.65 -2.05 14.98
CA GLU A 259 -11.99 -2.89 16.11
C GLU A 259 -12.86 -2.15 17.14
N LYS A 260 -12.51 -0.91 17.43
CA LYS A 260 -13.19 -0.15 18.49
C LYS A 260 -14.52 0.45 18.05
N TYR A 261 -14.63 0.89 16.80
CA TYR A 261 -15.79 1.64 16.31
C TYR A 261 -16.60 0.88 15.25
N ASP A 262 -16.22 -0.36 14.92
CA ASP A 262 -16.87 -1.18 13.88
C ASP A 262 -17.02 -0.45 12.53
N VAL A 263 -15.98 0.29 12.14
CA VAL A 263 -15.88 0.99 10.86
C VAL A 263 -15.11 0.16 9.84
N HIS A 264 -15.35 0.42 8.56
CA HIS A 264 -14.56 -0.16 7.47
C HIS A 264 -13.43 0.81 7.10
N VAL A 265 -12.17 0.41 7.29
CA VAL A 265 -11.01 1.24 7.00
C VAL A 265 -10.32 0.79 5.71
N VAL A 266 -10.00 1.74 4.85
CA VAL A 266 -9.13 1.56 3.69
C VAL A 266 -7.84 2.32 3.98
N GLY A 267 -6.77 1.59 4.27
CA GLY A 267 -5.45 2.14 4.51
C GLY A 267 -4.62 2.15 3.23
N ILE A 268 -4.07 3.29 2.87
CA ILE A 268 -3.15 3.43 1.73
C ILE A 268 -1.80 3.98 2.20
N ASP A 269 -0.72 3.44 1.63
CA ASP A 269 0.63 3.96 1.84
C ASP A 269 1.45 3.81 0.56
N LEU A 270 2.39 4.70 0.33
CA LEU A 270 3.28 4.62 -0.83
C LEU A 270 4.40 3.59 -0.61
N SER A 271 4.77 3.34 0.64
CA SER A 271 5.80 2.36 0.99
C SER A 271 5.27 0.93 0.90
N ILE A 272 5.93 0.14 0.05
CA ILE A 272 5.66 -1.30 -0.09
C ILE A 272 5.95 -2.02 1.23
N ASN A 273 7.02 -1.63 1.93
CA ASN A 273 7.41 -2.24 3.19
C ASN A 273 6.36 -2.00 4.28
N MET A 274 5.82 -0.78 4.37
CA MET A 274 4.75 -0.45 5.33
C MET A 274 3.52 -1.32 5.10
N ILE A 275 3.03 -1.38 3.86
CA ILE A 275 1.85 -2.19 3.51
C ILE A 275 2.11 -3.69 3.73
N SER A 276 3.31 -4.20 3.46
CA SER A 276 3.63 -5.59 3.75
C SER A 276 3.47 -5.92 5.25
N PHE A 277 3.99 -5.08 6.14
CA PHE A 277 3.78 -5.24 7.58
C PHE A 277 2.30 -5.12 7.98
N ALA A 278 1.57 -4.17 7.42
CA ALA A 278 0.14 -4.00 7.69
C ALA A 278 -0.67 -5.24 7.28
N LEU A 279 -0.40 -5.80 6.10
CA LEU A 279 -1.04 -7.03 5.61
C LEU A 279 -0.74 -8.23 6.52
N GLU A 280 0.51 -8.42 6.95
CA GLU A 280 0.90 -9.50 7.87
C GLU A 280 0.17 -9.38 9.22
N ARG A 281 0.04 -8.17 9.74
CA ARG A 281 -0.63 -7.91 11.03
C ARG A 281 -2.15 -8.02 10.96
N ALA A 282 -2.74 -7.86 9.79
CA ALA A 282 -4.18 -8.04 9.60
C ALA A 282 -4.63 -9.49 9.78
N ILE A 283 -3.69 -10.46 9.74
CA ILE A 283 -4.02 -11.87 9.78
C ILE A 283 -4.53 -12.26 11.16
N GLY A 284 -5.66 -12.96 11.16
CA GLY A 284 -6.32 -13.39 12.39
C GLY A 284 -7.15 -12.31 13.09
N LEU A 285 -7.11 -11.05 12.62
CA LEU A 285 -7.97 -10.00 13.13
C LEU A 285 -9.37 -10.10 12.54
N ASN A 286 -10.37 -9.93 13.39
CA ASN A 286 -11.78 -9.97 12.98
C ASN A 286 -12.32 -8.54 12.79
N CYS A 287 -11.71 -7.77 11.92
CA CYS A 287 -12.10 -6.40 11.62
C CYS A 287 -12.09 -6.12 10.11
N ALA A 288 -12.76 -5.06 9.68
CA ALA A 288 -12.91 -4.69 8.28
C ALA A 288 -11.84 -3.66 7.87
N VAL A 289 -10.62 -4.13 7.59
CA VAL A 289 -9.51 -3.30 7.11
C VAL A 289 -9.00 -3.81 5.77
N GLU A 290 -8.82 -2.91 4.82
CA GLU A 290 -8.18 -3.17 3.53
C GLU A 290 -6.91 -2.34 3.41
N PHE A 291 -5.81 -2.93 2.90
CA PHE A 291 -4.56 -2.22 2.66
C PHE A 291 -4.20 -2.21 1.19
N GLU A 292 -3.65 -1.09 0.72
CA GLU A 292 -3.23 -0.91 -0.67
C GLU A 292 -1.96 -0.06 -0.76
N VAL A 293 -0.96 -0.51 -1.55
CA VAL A 293 0.14 0.36 -1.97
C VAL A 293 -0.40 1.34 -2.99
N ALA A 294 -0.41 2.62 -2.66
CA ALA A 294 -0.93 3.64 -3.56
C ALA A 294 -0.29 5.01 -3.28
N ASP A 295 -0.08 5.77 -4.35
CA ASP A 295 0.26 7.18 -4.30
C ASP A 295 -1.03 8.00 -4.18
N CYS A 296 -1.24 8.65 -3.03
CA CYS A 296 -2.45 9.42 -2.76
C CYS A 296 -2.63 10.62 -3.72
N THR A 297 -1.55 11.09 -4.36
CA THR A 297 -1.60 12.18 -5.32
C THR A 297 -2.06 11.75 -6.72
N LYS A 298 -1.98 10.44 -7.02
CA LYS A 298 -2.36 9.83 -8.29
C LYS A 298 -3.61 8.95 -8.17
N LYS A 299 -3.99 8.61 -6.93
CA LYS A 299 -5.15 7.78 -6.67
C LYS A 299 -6.44 8.57 -6.91
N GLU A 300 -7.41 7.88 -7.49
CA GLU A 300 -8.76 8.44 -7.64
C GLU A 300 -9.79 7.53 -6.98
N TYR A 301 -10.76 8.17 -6.34
CA TYR A 301 -11.94 7.52 -5.80
C TYR A 301 -13.19 8.23 -6.35
N PRO A 302 -14.31 7.51 -6.50
CA PRO A 302 -15.60 8.15 -6.81
C PRO A 302 -15.96 9.21 -5.76
N ASP A 303 -16.70 10.22 -6.19
CA ASP A 303 -17.19 11.28 -5.31
C ASP A 303 -18.03 10.69 -4.17
N GLY A 304 -17.82 11.18 -2.96
CA GLY A 304 -18.56 10.71 -1.79
C GLY A 304 -18.31 9.25 -1.40
N SER A 305 -17.11 8.73 -1.61
CA SER A 305 -16.74 7.35 -1.26
C SER A 305 -16.55 7.11 0.23
N PHE A 306 -16.22 8.14 1.00
CA PHE A 306 -15.80 8.01 2.40
C PHE A 306 -16.60 8.92 3.34
N ASP A 307 -16.85 8.43 4.54
CA ASP A 307 -17.43 9.22 5.63
C ASP A 307 -16.36 10.06 6.35
N VAL A 308 -15.14 9.51 6.43
CA VAL A 308 -13.99 10.14 7.08
C VAL A 308 -12.73 9.92 6.25
N ILE A 309 -11.87 10.94 6.19
CA ILE A 309 -10.48 10.84 5.76
C ILE A 309 -9.59 11.16 6.95
N TYR A 310 -8.62 10.29 7.21
CA TYR A 310 -7.70 10.34 8.32
C TYR A 310 -6.26 10.27 7.81
N SER A 311 -5.35 11.03 8.40
CA SER A 311 -3.93 10.96 8.07
C SER A 311 -3.06 11.39 9.23
N ARG A 312 -1.97 10.67 9.49
CA ARG A 312 -1.05 10.94 10.58
C ARG A 312 0.39 11.06 10.10
N ASP A 313 0.97 12.25 10.28
CA ASP A 313 2.39 12.53 10.04
C ASP A 313 2.89 12.03 8.66
N THR A 314 2.10 12.25 7.61
CA THR A 314 2.33 11.73 6.25
C THR A 314 2.32 12.82 5.19
N ILE A 315 1.38 13.77 5.28
CA ILE A 315 1.15 14.78 4.24
C ILE A 315 2.32 15.77 4.14
N LEU A 316 3.18 15.80 5.15
CA LEU A 316 4.46 16.53 5.13
C LEU A 316 5.33 16.20 3.91
N HIS A 317 5.16 15.02 3.30
CA HIS A 317 5.87 14.61 2.08
C HIS A 317 5.24 15.14 0.78
N ILE A 318 4.02 15.65 0.82
CA ILE A 318 3.26 16.05 -0.38
C ILE A 318 3.51 17.51 -0.70
N GLN A 319 4.03 17.78 -1.91
CA GLN A 319 4.39 19.14 -2.35
C GLN A 319 3.14 19.96 -2.70
N ASP A 320 2.16 19.39 -3.40
CA ASP A 320 0.90 20.04 -3.75
C ASP A 320 -0.23 19.63 -2.80
N LYS A 321 -0.15 20.12 -1.54
CA LYS A 321 -1.19 19.90 -0.54
C LYS A 321 -2.56 20.46 -0.97
N PRO A 322 -2.65 21.66 -1.60
CA PRO A 322 -3.93 22.18 -2.08
C PRO A 322 -4.65 21.23 -3.05
N ALA A 323 -3.93 20.61 -4.00
CA ALA A 323 -4.53 19.63 -4.92
C ALA A 323 -5.02 18.39 -4.17
N LEU A 324 -4.24 17.87 -3.23
CA LEU A 324 -4.61 16.71 -2.42
C LEU A 324 -5.87 17.02 -1.57
N PHE A 325 -5.97 18.21 -0.96
CA PHE A 325 -7.12 18.58 -0.14
C PHE A 325 -8.39 18.76 -0.97
N ARG A 326 -8.30 19.22 -2.21
CA ARG A 326 -9.43 19.22 -3.15
C ARG A 326 -9.89 17.79 -3.46
N SER A 327 -8.96 16.86 -3.64
CA SER A 327 -9.29 15.44 -3.81
C SER A 327 -9.96 14.87 -2.57
N PHE A 328 -9.47 15.17 -1.37
CA PHE A 328 -10.11 14.75 -0.11
C PHE A 328 -11.55 15.29 -0.01
N TYR A 329 -11.76 16.56 -0.34
CA TYR A 329 -13.08 17.16 -0.34
C TYR A 329 -14.02 16.44 -1.31
N LYS A 330 -13.54 16.10 -2.50
CA LYS A 330 -14.30 15.35 -3.51
C LYS A 330 -14.68 13.94 -3.03
N TRP A 331 -13.72 13.22 -2.44
CA TRP A 331 -13.91 11.84 -1.99
C TRP A 331 -14.81 11.69 -0.76
N LEU A 332 -14.94 12.73 0.04
CA LEU A 332 -15.82 12.74 1.20
C LEU A 332 -17.30 12.86 0.79
N LYS A 333 -18.16 12.17 1.54
CA LYS A 333 -19.60 12.38 1.50
C LYS A 333 -19.97 13.74 2.08
N PRO A 334 -21.11 14.33 1.71
CA PRO A 334 -21.66 15.49 2.44
C PRO A 334 -21.73 15.18 3.96
N GLY A 335 -21.31 16.10 4.79
CA GLY A 335 -21.20 15.91 6.23
C GLY A 335 -19.95 15.12 6.69
N GLY A 336 -19.17 14.59 5.77
CA GLY A 336 -17.95 13.86 6.07
C GLY A 336 -16.87 14.75 6.66
N LYS A 337 -15.92 14.13 7.39
CA LYS A 337 -14.87 14.84 8.13
C LYS A 337 -13.48 14.45 7.61
N VAL A 338 -12.56 15.40 7.67
CA VAL A 338 -11.12 15.14 7.53
C VAL A 338 -10.44 15.41 8.87
N LEU A 339 -9.49 14.54 9.26
CA LEU A 339 -8.59 14.78 10.38
C LEU A 339 -7.15 14.49 9.95
N ILE A 340 -6.28 15.44 10.19
CA ILE A 340 -4.86 15.35 9.86
C ILE A 340 -4.05 15.77 11.08
N SER A 341 -3.06 14.99 11.50
CA SER A 341 -1.93 15.50 12.28
C SER A 341 -0.69 15.51 11.41
N ASP A 342 0.13 16.57 11.52
CA ASP A 342 1.30 16.66 10.67
C ASP A 342 2.39 17.53 11.26
N TYR A 343 3.64 17.31 10.82
CA TYR A 343 4.73 18.22 11.15
C TYR A 343 4.52 19.54 10.43
N CYS A 344 4.75 20.59 11.19
CA CYS A 344 4.67 21.97 10.75
C CYS A 344 5.96 22.71 11.09
N ARG A 345 6.06 23.96 10.68
CA ARG A 345 7.15 24.87 11.03
C ARG A 345 6.59 26.18 11.60
N ASN A 346 7.44 27.01 12.14
CA ASN A 346 7.06 28.39 12.43
C ASN A 346 6.84 29.20 11.14
N SER A 347 6.25 30.39 11.26
CA SER A 347 6.01 31.29 10.11
C SER A 347 7.27 32.02 9.64
N GLY A 348 8.38 31.97 10.42
CA GLY A 348 9.65 32.60 10.09
C GLY A 348 10.48 31.81 9.08
N THR A 349 11.65 32.38 8.72
CA THR A 349 12.64 31.65 7.93
C THR A 349 13.30 30.60 8.81
N PRO A 350 13.35 29.31 8.38
CA PRO A 350 14.02 28.27 9.13
C PRO A 350 15.52 28.54 9.24
N SER A 351 16.16 28.07 10.31
CA SER A 351 17.61 28.03 10.40
C SER A 351 18.22 27.20 9.25
N ALA A 352 19.50 27.43 8.94
CA ALA A 352 20.17 26.66 7.89
C ALA A 352 20.17 25.16 8.19
N GLU A 353 20.31 24.77 9.47
CA GLU A 353 20.26 23.38 9.92
C GLU A 353 18.86 22.75 9.69
N PHE A 354 17.80 23.47 10.07
CA PHE A 354 16.44 22.99 9.89
C PHE A 354 16.02 22.94 8.41
N ALA A 355 16.47 23.93 7.62
CA ALA A 355 16.24 23.94 6.17
C ALA A 355 16.92 22.75 5.48
N GLU A 356 18.15 22.42 5.87
CA GLU A 356 18.86 21.23 5.35
C GLU A 356 18.16 19.93 5.77
N TYR A 357 17.69 19.81 7.02
CA TYR A 357 16.92 18.66 7.48
C TYR A 357 15.63 18.48 6.66
N ILE A 358 14.87 19.57 6.43
CA ILE A 358 13.65 19.55 5.60
C ILE A 358 13.96 19.03 4.20
N LYS A 359 15.04 19.54 3.59
CA LYS A 359 15.49 19.14 2.27
C LYS A 359 15.90 17.67 2.19
N GLN A 360 16.71 17.21 3.14
CA GLN A 360 17.18 15.81 3.19
C GLN A 360 16.03 14.81 3.34
N ARG A 361 14.97 15.20 4.03
CA ARG A 361 13.77 14.38 4.23
C ARG A 361 12.75 14.52 3.10
N GLY A 362 12.92 15.47 2.20
CA GLY A 362 11.94 15.77 1.15
C GLY A 362 10.61 16.29 1.68
N TYR A 363 10.66 17.01 2.82
CA TYR A 363 9.46 17.56 3.44
C TYR A 363 9.02 18.88 2.78
N ASP A 364 7.71 19.12 2.77
CA ASP A 364 7.08 20.41 2.49
C ASP A 364 6.29 20.84 3.72
N LEU A 365 6.90 21.70 4.55
CA LEU A 365 6.35 22.12 5.84
C LEU A 365 5.77 23.54 5.76
N HIS A 366 4.58 23.70 6.31
CA HIS A 366 3.89 24.96 6.46
C HIS A 366 3.66 25.28 7.93
N ASP A 367 3.38 26.56 8.25
CA ASP A 367 2.90 26.90 9.57
C ASP A 367 1.44 26.44 9.75
N VAL A 368 1.03 26.28 11.01
CA VAL A 368 -0.29 25.74 11.37
C VAL A 368 -1.44 26.56 10.78
N LYS A 369 -1.29 27.90 10.75
CA LYS A 369 -2.32 28.78 10.20
C LYS A 369 -2.45 28.64 8.69
N ALA A 370 -1.34 28.64 7.97
CA ALA A 370 -1.30 28.44 6.52
C ALA A 370 -1.86 27.07 6.11
N TYR A 371 -1.50 26.02 6.86
CA TYR A 371 -2.00 24.67 6.64
C TYR A 371 -3.54 24.59 6.79
N GLY A 372 -4.09 25.18 7.88
CA GLY A 372 -5.53 25.28 8.07
C GLY A 372 -6.23 26.10 6.99
N GLN A 373 -5.57 27.13 6.45
CA GLN A 373 -6.12 27.94 5.35
C GLN A 373 -6.23 27.13 4.06
N MET A 374 -5.26 26.26 3.75
CA MET A 374 -5.34 25.36 2.58
C MET A 374 -6.57 24.45 2.63
N LEU A 375 -6.96 23.97 3.82
CA LEU A 375 -8.20 23.20 3.98
C LEU A 375 -9.44 24.05 3.71
N ARG A 376 -9.50 25.30 4.20
CA ARG A 376 -10.60 26.24 3.92
C ARG A 376 -10.70 26.52 2.42
N ASP A 377 -9.58 26.78 1.78
CA ASP A 377 -9.49 27.05 0.34
C ASP A 377 -9.94 25.83 -0.52
N ALA A 378 -9.78 24.61 0.00
CA ALA A 378 -10.31 23.40 -0.62
C ALA A 378 -11.83 23.21 -0.43
N GLY A 379 -12.50 24.07 0.37
CA GLY A 379 -13.94 24.05 0.59
C GLY A 379 -14.39 23.51 1.95
N PHE A 380 -13.47 23.08 2.80
CA PHE A 380 -13.84 22.61 4.14
C PHE A 380 -14.35 23.74 5.03
N VAL A 381 -15.39 23.45 5.80
CA VAL A 381 -15.96 24.34 6.82
C VAL A 381 -15.63 23.83 8.22
N ASP A 382 -15.90 24.65 9.23
CA ASP A 382 -15.60 24.35 10.64
C ASP A 382 -14.14 23.91 10.86
N VAL A 383 -13.22 24.53 10.10
CA VAL A 383 -11.82 24.12 10.13
C VAL A 383 -11.18 24.53 11.45
N VAL A 384 -10.78 23.54 12.21
CA VAL A 384 -9.94 23.64 13.39
C VAL A 384 -8.49 23.44 12.96
N ALA A 385 -7.59 24.34 13.37
CA ALA A 385 -6.16 24.25 13.16
C ALA A 385 -5.46 24.55 14.49
N GLU A 386 -5.00 23.49 15.15
CA GLU A 386 -4.41 23.59 16.50
C GLU A 386 -2.90 23.37 16.44
N ASP A 387 -2.14 24.25 17.07
CA ASP A 387 -0.72 24.00 17.36
C ASP A 387 -0.63 23.05 18.57
N ARG A 388 -0.12 21.85 18.33
CA ARG A 388 0.06 20.80 19.32
C ARG A 388 1.51 20.60 19.74
N THR A 389 2.36 21.60 19.53
CA THR A 389 3.80 21.51 19.80
C THR A 389 4.12 21.22 21.26
N ASP A 390 3.34 21.76 22.21
CA ASP A 390 3.53 21.44 23.64
C ASP A 390 3.25 19.95 23.94
N GLN A 391 2.24 19.38 23.30
CA GLN A 391 1.97 17.94 23.39
C GLN A 391 3.08 17.13 22.70
N PHE A 392 3.53 17.59 21.54
CA PHE A 392 4.62 16.95 20.79
C PHE A 392 5.91 16.85 21.62
N LEU A 393 6.29 17.94 22.30
CA LEU A 393 7.44 17.94 23.20
C LEU A 393 7.32 16.90 24.31
N LYS A 394 6.15 16.80 24.96
CA LYS A 394 5.89 15.80 26.01
C LYS A 394 5.97 14.37 25.48
N VAL A 395 5.39 14.13 24.28
CA VAL A 395 5.44 12.83 23.61
C VAL A 395 6.87 12.45 23.26
N LEU A 396 7.64 13.34 22.64
CA LEU A 396 9.04 13.09 22.28
C LEU A 396 9.91 12.79 23.52
N GLN A 397 9.71 13.51 24.63
CA GLN A 397 10.40 13.26 25.88
C GLN A 397 10.10 11.87 26.45
N LYS A 398 8.82 11.46 26.42
CA LYS A 398 8.34 10.16 26.89
C LYS A 398 8.91 9.01 26.01
N GLU A 399 8.88 9.18 24.70
CA GLU A 399 9.43 8.22 23.73
C GLU A 399 10.94 8.06 23.91
N LEU A 400 11.68 9.17 24.01
CA LEU A 400 13.11 9.16 24.24
C LEU A 400 13.47 8.47 25.56
N ALA A 401 12.80 8.81 26.66
CA ALA A 401 13.03 8.18 27.96
C ALA A 401 12.75 6.68 27.94
N THR A 402 11.75 6.24 27.19
CA THR A 402 11.42 4.81 27.02
C THR A 402 12.54 4.07 26.29
N VAL A 403 13.07 4.63 25.20
CA VAL A 403 14.19 4.02 24.44
C VAL A 403 15.47 4.02 25.26
N GLU A 404 15.78 5.10 25.95
CA GLU A 404 17.00 5.18 26.80
C GLU A 404 16.95 4.19 27.98
N LYS A 405 15.77 3.95 28.56
CA LYS A 405 15.56 2.93 29.60
C LYS A 405 15.74 1.51 29.07
N ASP A 406 15.37 1.25 27.82
CA ASP A 406 15.42 -0.06 27.16
C ASP A 406 16.69 -0.28 26.31
N LYS A 407 17.73 0.52 26.55
CA LYS A 407 18.95 0.58 25.75
C LYS A 407 19.56 -0.79 25.45
N GLU A 408 19.75 -1.62 26.47
CA GLU A 408 20.43 -2.92 26.33
C GLU A 408 19.63 -3.87 25.42
N THR A 409 18.30 -3.93 25.61
CA THR A 409 17.41 -4.75 24.79
C THR A 409 17.34 -4.21 23.35
N PHE A 410 17.27 -2.88 23.20
CA PHE A 410 17.26 -2.26 21.88
C PHE A 410 18.54 -2.59 21.09
N ILE A 411 19.70 -2.47 21.71
CA ILE A 411 21.00 -2.80 21.07
C ILE A 411 21.09 -4.30 20.73
N SER A 412 20.56 -5.16 21.60
CA SER A 412 20.51 -6.60 21.34
C SER A 412 19.60 -6.96 20.15
N ASP A 413 18.45 -6.29 20.02
CA ASP A 413 17.48 -6.56 18.97
C ASP A 413 17.88 -5.95 17.60
N PHE A 414 18.64 -4.84 17.62
CA PHE A 414 19.07 -4.11 16.43
C PHE A 414 20.59 -3.95 16.41
N SER A 415 21.11 -2.75 16.75
CA SER A 415 22.53 -2.46 16.89
C SER A 415 22.76 -1.22 17.75
N GLU A 416 24.02 -0.99 18.16
CA GLU A 416 24.41 0.25 18.84
C GLU A 416 24.32 1.47 17.92
N GLU A 417 24.64 1.32 16.63
CA GLU A 417 24.49 2.36 15.62
C GLU A 417 23.01 2.77 15.49
N ASP A 418 22.11 1.80 15.37
CA ASP A 418 20.67 2.03 15.30
C ASP A 418 20.11 2.75 16.53
N TYR A 419 20.60 2.37 17.71
CA TYR A 419 20.24 3.03 18.96
C TYR A 419 20.69 4.50 18.97
N ASN A 420 21.93 4.77 18.58
CA ASN A 420 22.47 6.12 18.54
C ASN A 420 21.75 6.99 17.51
N ASP A 421 21.40 6.44 16.35
CA ASP A 421 20.62 7.12 15.31
C ASP A 421 19.23 7.53 15.81
N ILE A 422 18.53 6.63 16.46
CA ILE A 422 17.19 6.89 17.01
C ILE A 422 17.26 7.94 18.12
N VAL A 423 18.12 7.75 19.11
CA VAL A 423 18.27 8.69 20.23
C VAL A 423 18.72 10.08 19.74
N GLY A 424 19.69 10.12 18.82
CA GLY A 424 20.13 11.36 18.19
C GLY A 424 19.02 12.08 17.44
N GLY A 425 18.23 11.34 16.68
CA GLY A 425 17.08 11.89 15.94
C GLY A 425 15.98 12.47 16.85
N TRP A 426 15.67 11.82 17.97
CA TRP A 426 14.71 12.33 18.96
C TRP A 426 15.23 13.57 19.70
N LYS A 427 16.50 13.56 20.10
CA LYS A 427 17.14 14.75 20.72
C LYS A 427 17.14 15.95 19.77
N ALA A 428 17.45 15.73 18.49
CA ALA A 428 17.41 16.79 17.48
C ALA A 428 15.98 17.33 17.27
N LYS A 429 14.95 16.47 17.25
CA LYS A 429 13.55 16.92 17.20
C LYS A 429 13.17 17.76 18.41
N LEU A 430 13.58 17.34 19.61
CA LEU A 430 13.34 18.08 20.84
C LEU A 430 13.98 19.47 20.79
N VAL A 431 15.21 19.59 20.30
CA VAL A 431 15.90 20.89 20.15
C VAL A 431 15.13 21.79 19.19
N ARG A 432 14.80 21.30 17.98
CA ARG A 432 14.06 22.09 16.97
C ARG A 432 12.67 22.49 17.43
N SER A 433 11.97 21.61 18.15
CA SER A 433 10.63 21.92 18.67
C SER A 433 10.67 22.87 19.86
N SER A 434 11.66 22.73 20.77
CA SER A 434 11.85 23.64 21.90
C SER A 434 12.28 25.05 21.45
N SER A 435 13.06 25.15 20.37
CA SER A 435 13.41 26.45 19.77
C SER A 435 12.23 27.10 19.02
N GLY A 436 11.14 26.33 18.81
CA GLY A 436 9.94 26.78 18.13
C GLY A 436 10.01 26.71 16.61
N GLU A 437 11.08 26.18 16.02
CA GLU A 437 11.19 26.02 14.56
C GLU A 437 10.30 24.92 14.03
N GLN A 438 10.39 23.70 14.62
CA GLN A 438 9.53 22.58 14.27
C GLN A 438 8.27 22.62 15.13
N ARG A 439 7.12 22.46 14.50
CA ARG A 439 5.79 22.46 15.10
C ARG A 439 5.06 21.17 14.78
N TRP A 440 4.00 20.92 15.51
CA TRP A 440 3.08 19.82 15.25
C TRP A 440 1.66 20.34 15.22
N GLY A 441 0.94 20.11 14.12
CA GLY A 441 -0.41 20.59 13.92
C GLY A 441 -1.44 19.49 13.99
N LEU A 442 -2.64 19.83 14.46
CA LEU A 442 -3.85 19.00 14.34
C LEU A 442 -4.91 19.81 13.59
N PHE A 443 -5.43 19.20 12.54
CA PHE A 443 -6.39 19.84 11.63
C PHE A 443 -7.63 18.96 11.49
N ILE A 444 -8.80 19.59 11.62
CA ILE A 444 -10.09 18.94 11.43
C ILE A 444 -10.93 19.84 10.52
N GLY A 445 -11.61 19.28 9.56
CA GLY A 445 -12.52 20.00 8.69
C GLY A 445 -13.73 19.16 8.36
N LYS A 446 -14.81 19.79 7.89
CA LYS A 446 -16.06 19.14 7.51
C LYS A 446 -16.44 19.53 6.10
N LYS A 447 -16.92 18.58 5.31
CA LYS A 447 -17.59 18.85 4.04
C LYS A 447 -19.05 19.21 4.30
N GLN A 448 -19.52 20.29 3.68
CA GLN A 448 -20.96 20.64 3.69
C GLN A 448 -21.81 19.61 2.96
#